data_dbcffbebb12742325573f0b3da275bde
#
_entry.id   dbcffbebb12742325573f0b3da275bde
#
_cell.length_a   1.000
_cell.length_b   1.000
_cell.length_c   1.000
_cell.angle_alpha   90.00
_cell.angle_beta   90.00
_cell.angle_gamma   90.00
#
_symmetry.space_group_name_H-M   'P 1'
#
loop_
_entity.id
_entity.type
_entity.pdbx_description
1 polymer ?
#
loop_
_entity_poly.entity_id
_entity_poly.type
_entity_poly.pdbx_seq_one_letter_code
_entity_poly.pdbx_strand_id
1 'polypeptide(L)'
;GGIDLSVGSMIALLGVIFVDMVGKFGVPWPVAILVVIVIGTLLGLAHGLLITKLRMQPFVVTLCGLLIYRGAARGYTGEATAGFPFGANYPALEWLTIGRSLGVPHSFFAMIIIGIVCWFLLHRSVFGRHLQAVGKNEDAARYSGIRTGFVITAAYVICAVLTAVAAVYFAMFTRSVQPSSHGNFYELYAIAAAVLGGFSLRGGEGSIIGVVLGAVLLQELQNLVNLLGIPSSLNFAVMGAVILAGVLADQQFNRYRAKRRAAIALGVLNRKGSAPRQAPVAIDEIR
;
A
#
# COMPACT_ATOMS: atom_id res chain seq x y z
N GLY A 1 8.82 6.49 3.40
CA GLY A 1 9.21 6.96 2.07
C GLY A 1 9.73 5.86 1.14
N GLY A 2 9.84 4.60 1.60
CA GLY A 2 10.19 3.48 0.74
C GLY A 2 9.00 3.01 -0.10
N ILE A 3 9.27 2.64 -1.35
CA ILE A 3 8.27 2.10 -2.28
C ILE A 3 8.62 0.64 -2.53
N ASP A 4 7.61 -0.25 -2.52
CA ASP A 4 7.79 -1.66 -2.85
C ASP A 4 7.20 -1.96 -4.24
N LEU A 5 8.10 -2.19 -5.20
CA LEU A 5 7.74 -2.54 -6.57
C LEU A 5 7.55 -4.06 -6.78
N SER A 6 7.85 -4.88 -5.77
CA SER A 6 7.81 -6.34 -5.94
C SER A 6 6.43 -6.94 -5.70
N VAL A 7 5.46 -6.17 -5.20
CA VAL A 7 4.14 -6.64 -4.76
C VAL A 7 3.43 -7.47 -5.83
N GLY A 8 3.37 -6.98 -7.08
CA GLY A 8 2.69 -7.70 -8.16
C GLY A 8 3.35 -9.03 -8.55
N SER A 9 4.69 -9.06 -8.58
CA SER A 9 5.43 -10.30 -8.85
C SER A 9 5.40 -11.27 -7.66
N MET A 10 5.35 -10.75 -6.44
CA MET A 10 5.18 -11.54 -5.23
C MET A 10 3.78 -12.20 -5.21
N ILE A 11 2.73 -11.50 -5.63
CA ILE A 11 1.39 -12.08 -5.82
C ILE A 11 1.44 -13.28 -6.79
N ALA A 12 2.16 -13.14 -7.91
CA ALA A 12 2.29 -14.25 -8.86
C ALA A 12 3.03 -15.45 -8.27
N LEU A 13 4.19 -15.22 -7.64
CA LEU A 13 4.99 -16.29 -7.04
C LEU A 13 4.22 -17.02 -5.93
N LEU A 14 3.68 -16.28 -4.99
CA LEU A 14 2.93 -16.85 -3.86
C LEU A 14 1.63 -17.51 -4.31
N GLY A 15 0.97 -16.93 -5.32
CA GLY A 15 -0.23 -17.52 -5.94
C GLY A 15 0.05 -18.85 -6.62
N VAL A 16 1.15 -18.96 -7.38
CA VAL A 16 1.59 -20.25 -7.99
C VAL A 16 1.87 -21.29 -6.91
N ILE A 17 2.65 -20.94 -5.89
CA ILE A 17 2.97 -21.84 -4.77
C ILE A 17 1.68 -22.31 -4.09
N PHE A 18 0.74 -21.40 -3.80
CA PHE A 18 -0.53 -21.72 -3.16
C PHE A 18 -1.37 -22.69 -3.99
N VAL A 19 -1.53 -22.41 -5.29
CA VAL A 19 -2.35 -23.24 -6.19
C VAL A 19 -1.74 -24.64 -6.34
N ASP A 20 -0.43 -24.74 -6.50
CA ASP A 20 0.25 -26.03 -6.62
C ASP A 20 0.21 -26.82 -5.31
N MET A 21 0.38 -26.19 -4.17
CA MET A 21 0.28 -26.87 -2.87
C MET A 21 -1.10 -27.49 -2.68
N VAL A 22 -2.17 -26.74 -2.95
CA VAL A 22 -3.53 -27.22 -2.75
C VAL A 22 -3.98 -28.14 -3.89
N GLY A 23 -3.74 -27.74 -5.14
CA GLY A 23 -4.26 -28.42 -6.33
C GLY A 23 -3.44 -29.61 -6.79
N LYS A 24 -2.12 -29.50 -6.80
CA LYS A 24 -1.21 -30.51 -7.31
C LYS A 24 -0.68 -31.45 -6.23
N PHE A 25 -0.30 -30.90 -5.08
CA PHE A 25 0.28 -31.69 -3.99
C PHE A 25 -0.73 -32.13 -2.93
N GLY A 26 -2.01 -31.69 -3.01
CA GLY A 26 -3.06 -32.10 -2.10
C GLY A 26 -2.86 -31.60 -0.65
N VAL A 27 -2.04 -30.58 -0.44
CA VAL A 27 -1.80 -30.01 0.88
C VAL A 27 -3.09 -29.37 1.41
N PRO A 28 -3.49 -29.61 2.68
CA PRO A 28 -4.64 -28.94 3.27
C PRO A 28 -4.52 -27.42 3.13
N TRP A 29 -5.58 -26.78 2.63
CA TRP A 29 -5.58 -25.34 2.33
C TRP A 29 -5.16 -24.44 3.51
N PRO A 30 -5.47 -24.73 4.81
CA PRO A 30 -4.99 -23.89 5.90
C PRO A 30 -3.47 -23.93 6.05
N VAL A 31 -2.85 -25.09 5.78
CA VAL A 31 -1.40 -25.25 5.79
C VAL A 31 -0.78 -24.50 4.62
N ALA A 32 -1.38 -24.60 3.43
CA ALA A 32 -0.92 -23.85 2.26
C ALA A 32 -0.96 -22.32 2.47
N ILE A 33 -2.04 -21.80 3.07
CA ILE A 33 -2.14 -20.37 3.46
C ILE A 33 -1.03 -20.00 4.44
N LEU A 34 -0.82 -20.81 5.48
CA LEU A 34 0.24 -20.55 6.46
C LEU A 34 1.63 -20.52 5.82
N VAL A 35 1.93 -21.47 4.94
CA VAL A 35 3.22 -21.53 4.22
C VAL A 35 3.41 -20.29 3.35
N VAL A 36 2.39 -19.89 2.60
CA VAL A 36 2.43 -18.68 1.74
C VAL A 36 2.66 -17.42 2.57
N ILE A 37 2.00 -17.28 3.73
CA ILE A 37 2.22 -16.17 4.67
C ILE A 37 3.65 -16.18 5.23
N VAL A 38 4.17 -17.36 5.59
CA VAL A 38 5.55 -17.50 6.10
C VAL A 38 6.56 -17.12 5.01
N ILE A 39 6.37 -17.60 3.78
CA ILE A 39 7.24 -17.22 2.64
C ILE A 39 7.16 -15.71 2.42
N GLY A 40 5.96 -15.12 2.35
CA GLY A 40 5.79 -13.67 2.24
C GLY A 40 6.50 -12.90 3.36
N THR A 41 6.37 -13.37 4.61
CA THR A 41 7.07 -12.79 5.76
C THR A 41 8.59 -12.81 5.58
N LEU A 42 9.16 -13.94 5.12
CA LEU A 42 10.59 -14.08 4.87
C LEU A 42 11.08 -13.16 3.75
N LEU A 43 10.29 -13.01 2.66
CA LEU A 43 10.59 -12.09 1.57
C LEU A 43 10.56 -10.64 2.04
N GLY A 44 9.55 -10.24 2.81
CA GLY A 44 9.47 -8.91 3.40
C GLY A 44 10.59 -8.63 4.40
N LEU A 45 10.98 -9.64 5.19
CA LEU A 45 12.11 -9.56 6.10
C LEU A 45 13.43 -9.37 5.33
N ALA A 46 13.63 -10.12 4.24
CA ALA A 46 14.79 -9.96 3.37
C ALA A 46 14.88 -8.55 2.81
N HIS A 47 13.79 -7.98 2.27
CA HIS A 47 13.74 -6.58 1.81
C HIS A 47 14.10 -5.61 2.94
N GLY A 48 13.45 -5.75 4.10
CA GLY A 48 13.69 -4.89 5.24
C GLY A 48 15.15 -4.93 5.72
N LEU A 49 15.77 -6.10 5.75
CA LEU A 49 17.17 -6.27 6.16
C LEU A 49 18.16 -5.71 5.13
N LEU A 50 17.93 -5.93 3.83
CA LEU A 50 18.75 -5.36 2.77
C LEU A 50 18.74 -3.83 2.82
N ILE A 51 17.57 -3.23 3.04
CA ILE A 51 17.41 -1.79 3.12
C ILE A 51 18.04 -1.23 4.40
N THR A 52 17.79 -1.85 5.55
CA THR A 52 18.19 -1.27 6.85
C THR A 52 19.60 -1.62 7.28
N LYS A 53 20.07 -2.86 7.02
CA LYS A 53 21.39 -3.34 7.43
C LYS A 53 22.46 -3.05 6.37
N LEU A 54 22.14 -3.32 5.10
CA LEU A 54 23.05 -3.04 3.98
C LEU A 54 22.89 -1.62 3.41
N ARG A 55 21.93 -0.84 3.94
CA ARG A 55 21.66 0.55 3.52
C ARG A 55 21.42 0.70 2.01
N MET A 56 20.84 -0.33 1.40
CA MET A 56 20.48 -0.27 -0.01
C MET A 56 19.24 0.61 -0.22
N GLN A 57 19.18 1.25 -1.38
CA GLN A 57 17.99 2.05 -1.73
C GLN A 57 16.75 1.14 -1.88
N PRO A 58 15.63 1.47 -1.24
CA PRO A 58 14.38 0.69 -1.31
C PRO A 58 13.94 0.38 -2.74
N PHE A 59 14.00 1.37 -3.62
CA PHE A 59 13.65 1.22 -5.03
C PHE A 59 14.45 0.09 -5.72
N VAL A 60 15.77 0.06 -5.51
CA VAL A 60 16.65 -0.94 -6.14
C VAL A 60 16.35 -2.33 -5.59
N VAL A 61 16.22 -2.48 -4.25
CA VAL A 61 15.93 -3.76 -3.62
C VAL A 61 14.62 -4.34 -4.12
N THR A 62 13.56 -3.54 -4.16
CA THR A 62 12.23 -4.01 -4.56
C THR A 62 12.10 -4.20 -6.07
N LEU A 63 12.81 -3.42 -6.89
CA LEU A 63 12.94 -3.67 -8.33
C LEU A 63 13.63 -5.00 -8.60
N CYS A 64 14.72 -5.30 -7.91
CA CYS A 64 15.37 -6.61 -8.00
C CYS A 64 14.40 -7.73 -7.54
N GLY A 65 13.66 -7.49 -6.45
CA GLY A 65 12.62 -8.40 -5.98
C GLY A 65 11.55 -8.67 -7.05
N LEU A 66 11.09 -7.64 -7.75
CA LEU A 66 10.14 -7.77 -8.85
C LEU A 66 10.65 -8.75 -9.92
N LEU A 67 11.90 -8.59 -10.34
CA LEU A 67 12.51 -9.44 -11.37
C LEU A 67 12.74 -10.86 -10.86
N ILE A 68 13.28 -11.00 -9.65
CA ILE A 68 13.58 -12.31 -9.03
C ILE A 68 12.29 -13.11 -8.83
N TYR A 69 11.25 -12.51 -8.24
CA TYR A 69 10.01 -13.24 -7.94
C TYR A 69 9.23 -13.59 -9.21
N ARG A 70 9.23 -12.70 -10.21
CA ARG A 70 8.65 -12.98 -11.51
C ARG A 70 9.42 -14.11 -12.23
N GLY A 71 10.75 -14.05 -12.23
CA GLY A 71 11.62 -15.09 -12.79
C GLY A 71 11.45 -16.42 -12.07
N ALA A 72 11.38 -16.42 -10.75
CA ALA A 72 11.17 -17.62 -9.94
C ALA A 72 9.80 -18.27 -10.22
N ALA A 73 8.72 -17.47 -10.31
CA ALA A 73 7.39 -17.99 -10.66
C ALA A 73 7.38 -18.65 -12.04
N ARG A 74 7.97 -18.00 -13.05
CA ARG A 74 8.08 -18.51 -14.41
C ARG A 74 8.96 -19.77 -14.50
N GLY A 75 10.14 -19.73 -13.85
CA GLY A 75 11.07 -20.86 -13.83
C GLY A 75 10.47 -22.09 -13.13
N TYR A 76 9.77 -21.88 -12.00
CA TYR A 76 9.13 -22.96 -11.26
C TYR A 76 8.02 -23.67 -12.08
N THR A 77 7.22 -22.90 -12.81
CA THR A 77 6.10 -23.45 -13.63
C THR A 77 6.51 -23.90 -15.03
N GLY A 78 7.75 -23.61 -15.48
CA GLY A 78 8.15 -23.77 -16.87
C GLY A 78 7.30 -22.93 -17.83
N GLU A 79 6.92 -21.71 -17.44
CA GLU A 79 6.04 -20.78 -18.17
C GLU A 79 4.57 -21.24 -18.24
N ALA A 80 4.24 -22.42 -17.73
CA ALA A 80 2.86 -22.92 -17.75
C ALA A 80 1.98 -22.22 -16.71
N THR A 81 0.70 -22.14 -16.98
CA THR A 81 -0.30 -21.66 -16.02
C THR A 81 -0.47 -22.67 -14.90
N ALA A 82 -0.30 -22.26 -13.65
CA ALA A 82 -0.69 -23.05 -12.48
C ALA A 82 -2.20 -22.87 -12.24
N GLY A 83 -2.93 -23.99 -12.12
CA GLY A 83 -4.39 -23.95 -11.94
C GLY A 83 -4.87 -25.05 -11.01
N PHE A 84 -6.02 -24.84 -10.39
CA PHE A 84 -6.68 -25.94 -9.68
C PHE A 84 -7.14 -27.01 -10.69
N PRO A 85 -7.09 -28.30 -10.31
CA PRO A 85 -7.57 -29.37 -11.18
C PRO A 85 -9.01 -29.13 -11.61
N PHE A 86 -9.33 -29.51 -12.85
CA PHE A 86 -10.68 -29.35 -13.38
C PHE A 86 -11.69 -30.14 -12.52
N GLY A 87 -12.78 -29.48 -12.09
CA GLY A 87 -13.79 -30.08 -11.21
C GLY A 87 -13.38 -30.16 -9.73
N ALA A 88 -12.17 -29.74 -9.37
CA ALA A 88 -11.78 -29.68 -7.95
C ALA A 88 -12.63 -28.66 -7.19
N ASN A 89 -13.16 -29.09 -6.06
CA ASN A 89 -14.03 -28.30 -5.20
C ASN A 89 -13.42 -28.20 -3.79
N TYR A 90 -13.29 -26.97 -3.29
CA TYR A 90 -12.75 -26.66 -1.96
C TYR A 90 -13.77 -25.83 -1.18
N PRO A 91 -14.90 -26.42 -0.73
CA PRO A 91 -16.08 -25.67 -0.26
C PRO A 91 -15.76 -24.67 0.86
N ALA A 92 -14.95 -25.06 1.84
CA ALA A 92 -14.58 -24.18 2.95
C ALA A 92 -13.66 -23.03 2.51
N LEU A 93 -12.69 -23.30 1.63
CA LEU A 93 -11.79 -22.29 1.09
C LEU A 93 -12.54 -21.33 0.15
N GLU A 94 -13.39 -21.87 -0.71
CA GLU A 94 -14.24 -21.08 -1.60
C GLU A 94 -15.21 -20.20 -0.82
N TRP A 95 -15.85 -20.76 0.21
CA TRP A 95 -16.68 -19.97 1.09
C TRP A 95 -15.91 -18.82 1.74
N LEU A 96 -14.71 -19.09 2.26
CA LEU A 96 -13.87 -18.07 2.91
C LEU A 96 -13.46 -16.95 1.96
N THR A 97 -13.13 -17.26 0.70
CA THR A 97 -12.48 -16.31 -0.23
C THR A 97 -13.45 -15.65 -1.20
N ILE A 98 -14.23 -16.46 -1.95
CA ILE A 98 -15.13 -16.00 -3.02
C ILE A 98 -16.62 -16.18 -2.66
N GLY A 99 -16.92 -16.79 -1.50
CA GLY A 99 -18.29 -16.95 -1.00
C GLY A 99 -19.01 -15.62 -0.82
N ARG A 100 -20.33 -15.69 -0.67
CA ARG A 100 -21.18 -14.52 -0.43
C ARG A 100 -22.08 -14.75 0.78
N SER A 101 -22.23 -13.72 1.61
CA SER A 101 -23.24 -13.68 2.68
C SER A 101 -24.09 -12.42 2.47
N LEU A 102 -25.41 -12.57 2.49
CA LEU A 102 -26.35 -11.46 2.22
C LEU A 102 -26.09 -10.74 0.89
N GLY A 103 -25.61 -11.47 -0.13
CA GLY A 103 -25.25 -10.89 -1.44
C GLY A 103 -23.88 -10.23 -1.50
N VAL A 104 -23.20 -10.01 -0.36
CA VAL A 104 -21.89 -9.36 -0.27
C VAL A 104 -20.76 -10.39 -0.33
N PRO A 105 -19.73 -10.24 -1.16
CA PRO A 105 -18.58 -11.13 -1.20
C PRO A 105 -17.79 -11.15 0.11
N HIS A 106 -17.31 -12.31 0.53
CA HIS A 106 -16.49 -12.43 1.75
C HIS A 106 -15.15 -11.67 1.65
N SER A 107 -14.62 -11.54 0.43
CA SER A 107 -13.44 -10.68 0.17
C SER A 107 -13.65 -9.21 0.60
N PHE A 108 -14.89 -8.69 0.51
CA PHE A 108 -15.23 -7.35 0.98
C PHE A 108 -15.14 -7.25 2.52
N PHE A 109 -15.66 -8.26 3.24
CA PHE A 109 -15.53 -8.30 4.70
C PHE A 109 -14.08 -8.44 5.13
N ALA A 110 -13.28 -9.27 4.41
CA ALA A 110 -11.86 -9.39 4.65
C ALA A 110 -11.13 -8.05 4.45
N MET A 111 -11.45 -7.31 3.38
CA MET A 111 -10.91 -5.96 3.14
C MET A 111 -11.24 -5.01 4.29
N ILE A 112 -12.47 -5.01 4.80
CA ILE A 112 -12.87 -4.17 5.93
C ILE A 112 -12.09 -4.55 7.18
N ILE A 113 -11.99 -5.83 7.51
CA ILE A 113 -11.28 -6.31 8.70
C ILE A 113 -9.80 -5.91 8.62
N ILE A 114 -9.14 -6.16 7.48
CA ILE A 114 -7.74 -5.77 7.24
C ILE A 114 -7.61 -4.24 7.33
N GLY A 115 -8.54 -3.51 6.73
CA GLY A 115 -8.57 -2.04 6.78
C GLY A 115 -8.67 -1.51 8.22
N ILE A 116 -9.52 -2.09 9.06
CA ILE A 116 -9.66 -1.74 10.48
C ILE A 116 -8.36 -2.04 11.24
N VAL A 117 -7.76 -3.22 11.03
CA VAL A 117 -6.50 -3.60 11.66
C VAL A 117 -5.38 -2.65 11.27
N CYS A 118 -5.22 -2.37 9.97
CA CYS A 118 -4.24 -1.43 9.45
C CYS A 118 -4.50 0.00 9.95
N TRP A 119 -5.76 0.43 10.02
CA TRP A 119 -6.13 1.72 10.56
C TRP A 119 -5.73 1.85 12.03
N PHE A 120 -6.05 0.85 12.85
CA PHE A 120 -5.65 0.83 14.26
C PHE A 120 -4.13 0.85 14.39
N LEU A 121 -3.44 0.02 13.61
CA LEU A 121 -1.98 -0.07 13.60
C LEU A 121 -1.33 1.27 13.22
N LEU A 122 -1.82 1.96 12.19
CA LEU A 122 -1.23 3.21 11.72
C LEU A 122 -1.61 4.41 12.60
N HIS A 123 -2.90 4.53 13.00
CA HIS A 123 -3.39 5.76 13.61
C HIS A 123 -3.47 5.72 15.14
N ARG A 124 -3.53 4.52 15.75
CA ARG A 124 -3.71 4.38 17.19
C ARG A 124 -2.52 3.76 17.91
N SER A 125 -1.69 2.99 17.23
CA SER A 125 -0.55 2.32 17.88
C SER A 125 0.68 3.21 18.03
N VAL A 126 1.58 2.80 18.92
CA VAL A 126 2.92 3.40 19.06
C VAL A 126 3.74 3.16 17.79
N PHE A 127 3.60 1.97 17.19
CA PHE A 127 4.28 1.63 15.95
C PHE A 127 3.92 2.59 14.82
N GLY A 128 2.63 2.92 14.64
CA GLY A 128 2.19 3.87 13.61
C GLY A 128 2.76 5.28 13.80
N ARG A 129 2.86 5.75 15.06
CA ARG A 129 3.51 7.04 15.36
C ARG A 129 5.00 7.02 15.01
N HIS A 130 5.69 5.94 15.36
CA HIS A 130 7.11 5.76 14.98
C HIS A 130 7.27 5.69 13.46
N LEU A 131 6.39 4.97 12.75
CA LEU A 131 6.40 4.86 11.29
C LEU A 131 6.25 6.23 10.62
N GLN A 132 5.30 7.06 11.09
CA GLN A 132 5.11 8.41 10.59
C GLN A 132 6.31 9.33 10.91
N ALA A 133 6.88 9.21 12.10
CA ALA A 133 8.07 9.98 12.48
C ALA A 133 9.28 9.64 11.60
N VAL A 134 9.55 8.34 11.39
CA VAL A 134 10.61 7.85 10.49
C VAL A 134 10.38 8.35 9.06
N GLY A 135 9.13 8.28 8.57
CA GLY A 135 8.78 8.76 7.24
C GLY A 135 8.96 10.27 7.05
N LYS A 136 8.81 11.07 8.10
CA LYS A 136 9.04 12.53 8.04
C LYS A 136 10.53 12.88 8.03
N ASN A 137 11.30 12.27 8.91
CA ASN A 137 12.75 12.43 8.99
C ASN A 137 13.37 11.28 9.78
N GLU A 138 14.03 10.37 9.08
CA GLU A 138 14.62 9.18 9.69
C GLU A 138 15.71 9.53 10.70
N ASP A 139 16.58 10.51 10.39
CA ASP A 139 17.69 10.89 11.28
C ASP A 139 17.16 11.54 12.55
N ALA A 140 16.18 12.45 12.45
CA ALA A 140 15.55 13.05 13.63
C ALA A 140 14.86 11.98 14.49
N ALA A 141 14.18 11.01 13.88
CA ALA A 141 13.56 9.91 14.60
C ALA A 141 14.61 9.04 15.32
N ARG A 142 15.74 8.77 14.68
CA ARG A 142 16.86 8.02 15.27
C ARG A 142 17.47 8.76 16.45
N TYR A 143 17.72 10.05 16.34
CA TYR A 143 18.23 10.88 17.44
C TYR A 143 17.22 10.97 18.63
N SER A 144 15.93 10.82 18.35
CA SER A 144 14.88 10.72 19.38
C SER A 144 14.76 9.33 20.02
N GLY A 145 15.69 8.39 19.72
CA GLY A 145 15.73 7.05 20.30
C GLY A 145 14.85 6.01 19.62
N ILE A 146 14.24 6.33 18.48
CA ILE A 146 13.43 5.36 17.72
C ILE A 146 14.36 4.40 16.98
N ARG A 147 14.11 3.10 17.10
CA ARG A 147 14.82 2.04 16.33
C ARG A 147 14.32 2.02 14.88
N THR A 148 14.80 2.97 14.05
CA THR A 148 14.33 3.19 12.68
C THR A 148 14.42 1.93 11.81
N GLY A 149 15.52 1.17 11.91
CA GLY A 149 15.70 -0.07 11.17
C GLY A 149 14.63 -1.14 11.48
N PHE A 150 14.20 -1.27 12.74
CA PHE A 150 13.09 -2.17 13.09
C PHE A 150 11.77 -1.70 12.48
N VAL A 151 11.48 -0.40 12.56
CA VAL A 151 10.24 0.19 12.05
C VAL A 151 10.15 0.00 10.53
N ILE A 152 11.22 0.27 9.80
CA ILE A 152 11.28 0.09 8.34
C ILE A 152 11.13 -1.39 7.98
N THR A 153 11.89 -2.29 8.63
CA THR A 153 11.80 -3.74 8.36
C THR A 153 10.40 -4.26 8.63
N ALA A 154 9.78 -3.86 9.74
CA ALA A 154 8.41 -4.26 10.07
C ALA A 154 7.39 -3.76 9.02
N ALA A 155 7.59 -2.58 8.44
CA ALA A 155 6.72 -2.07 7.37
C ALA A 155 6.79 -2.95 6.11
N TYR A 156 7.98 -3.38 5.69
CA TYR A 156 8.14 -4.31 4.56
C TYR A 156 7.56 -5.70 4.86
N VAL A 157 7.73 -6.20 6.08
CA VAL A 157 7.11 -7.47 6.51
C VAL A 157 5.58 -7.38 6.46
N ILE A 158 4.99 -6.31 6.98
CA ILE A 158 3.53 -6.11 6.93
C ILE A 158 3.05 -6.03 5.48
N CYS A 159 3.75 -5.28 4.62
CA CYS A 159 3.43 -5.20 3.19
C CYS A 159 3.44 -6.58 2.53
N ALA A 160 4.47 -7.38 2.77
CA ALA A 160 4.61 -8.71 2.19
C ALA A 160 3.57 -9.72 2.74
N VAL A 161 3.22 -9.64 4.03
CA VAL A 161 2.14 -10.45 4.62
C VAL A 161 0.79 -10.11 3.98
N LEU A 162 0.48 -8.82 3.81
CA LEU A 162 -0.74 -8.38 3.14
C LEU A 162 -0.76 -8.82 1.67
N THR A 163 0.39 -8.78 1.00
CA THR A 163 0.58 -9.28 -0.36
C THR A 163 0.32 -10.79 -0.44
N ALA A 164 0.80 -11.56 0.55
CA ALA A 164 0.54 -13.01 0.63
C ALA A 164 -0.95 -13.32 0.79
N VAL A 165 -1.65 -12.57 1.63
CA VAL A 165 -3.12 -12.69 1.77
C VAL A 165 -3.80 -12.35 0.44
N ALA A 166 -3.40 -11.26 -0.22
CA ALA A 166 -3.95 -10.86 -1.52
C ALA A 166 -3.70 -11.92 -2.60
N ALA A 167 -2.53 -12.57 -2.59
CA ALA A 167 -2.20 -13.65 -3.52
C ALA A 167 -3.17 -14.84 -3.40
N VAL A 168 -3.54 -15.23 -2.17
CA VAL A 168 -4.52 -16.31 -1.94
C VAL A 168 -5.90 -15.91 -2.48
N TYR A 169 -6.39 -14.72 -2.14
CA TYR A 169 -7.70 -14.25 -2.63
C TYR A 169 -7.72 -14.13 -4.15
N PHE A 170 -6.64 -13.61 -4.74
CA PHE A 170 -6.57 -13.45 -6.18
C PHE A 170 -6.46 -14.79 -6.93
N ALA A 171 -5.68 -15.74 -6.43
CA ALA A 171 -5.59 -17.10 -6.98
C ALA A 171 -6.94 -17.83 -6.91
N MET A 172 -7.68 -17.67 -5.82
CA MET A 172 -9.02 -18.25 -5.67
C MET A 172 -10.05 -17.58 -6.59
N PHE A 173 -9.95 -16.28 -6.79
CA PHE A 173 -10.84 -15.54 -7.68
C PHE A 173 -10.65 -15.94 -9.16
N THR A 174 -9.40 -16.05 -9.61
CA THR A 174 -9.08 -16.39 -11.00
C THR A 174 -9.06 -17.91 -11.25
N ARG A 175 -9.00 -18.75 -10.21
CA ARG A 175 -8.85 -20.21 -10.24
C ARG A 175 -7.59 -20.70 -10.93
N SER A 176 -6.76 -19.80 -11.42
CA SER A 176 -5.48 -20.08 -12.08
C SER A 176 -4.54 -18.90 -11.96
N VAL A 177 -3.24 -19.16 -12.02
CA VAL A 177 -2.19 -18.16 -11.94
C VAL A 177 -1.29 -18.28 -13.14
N GLN A 178 -1.31 -17.27 -14.00
CA GLN A 178 -0.38 -17.15 -15.14
C GLN A 178 0.91 -16.47 -14.63
N PRO A 179 2.04 -17.17 -14.55
CA PRO A 179 3.24 -16.66 -13.90
C PRO A 179 3.82 -15.40 -14.54
N SER A 180 3.61 -15.22 -15.84
CA SER A 180 4.11 -14.05 -16.58
C SER A 180 3.27 -12.79 -16.42
N SER A 181 1.95 -12.91 -16.21
CA SER A 181 1.03 -11.76 -16.24
C SER A 181 0.22 -11.56 -14.97
N HIS A 182 0.10 -12.58 -14.11
CA HIS A 182 -0.68 -12.48 -12.87
C HIS A 182 -0.12 -11.38 -11.95
N GLY A 183 -0.96 -10.47 -11.52
CA GLY A 183 -0.55 -9.32 -10.70
C GLY A 183 0.31 -8.28 -11.43
N ASN A 184 0.36 -8.27 -12.76
CA ASN A 184 1.14 -7.27 -13.51
C ASN A 184 0.61 -5.88 -13.26
N PHE A 185 1.52 -4.94 -12.95
CA PHE A 185 1.24 -3.54 -12.64
C PHE A 185 0.43 -3.31 -11.36
N TYR A 186 0.15 -4.34 -10.54
CA TYR A 186 -0.59 -4.15 -9.28
C TYR A 186 0.19 -3.31 -8.28
N GLU A 187 1.53 -3.32 -8.34
CA GLU A 187 2.37 -2.40 -7.60
C GLU A 187 2.06 -0.94 -7.96
N LEU A 188 1.88 -0.64 -9.25
CA LEU A 188 1.56 0.72 -9.71
C LEU A 188 0.14 1.15 -9.29
N TYR A 189 -0.84 0.25 -9.39
CA TYR A 189 -2.20 0.51 -8.92
C TYR A 189 -2.25 0.73 -7.40
N ALA A 190 -1.50 -0.05 -6.62
CA ALA A 190 -1.42 0.12 -5.17
C ALA A 190 -0.80 1.47 -4.79
N ILE A 191 0.29 1.87 -5.46
CA ILE A 191 0.92 3.18 -5.27
C ILE A 191 -0.05 4.30 -5.65
N ALA A 192 -0.72 4.17 -6.80
CA ALA A 192 -1.70 5.16 -7.27
C ALA A 192 -2.88 5.29 -6.30
N ALA A 193 -3.43 4.17 -5.81
CA ALA A 193 -4.49 4.18 -4.80
C ALA A 193 -4.04 4.88 -3.52
N ALA A 194 -2.82 4.61 -3.06
CA ALA A 194 -2.26 5.24 -1.88
C ALA A 194 -2.10 6.76 -2.06
N VAL A 195 -1.54 7.20 -3.21
CA VAL A 195 -1.33 8.63 -3.51
C VAL A 195 -2.66 9.36 -3.65
N LEU A 196 -3.62 8.82 -4.41
CA LEU A 196 -4.98 9.37 -4.53
C LEU A 196 -5.70 9.39 -3.19
N GLY A 197 -5.41 8.41 -2.32
CA GLY A 197 -5.89 8.35 -0.94
C GLY A 197 -5.19 9.31 0.03
N GLY A 198 -4.26 10.14 -0.45
CA GLY A 198 -3.58 11.17 0.34
C GLY A 198 -2.33 10.70 1.08
N PHE A 199 -1.73 9.58 0.68
CA PHE A 199 -0.39 9.20 1.14
C PHE A 199 0.67 10.03 0.43
N SER A 200 1.61 10.54 1.21
CA SER A 200 2.76 11.28 0.69
C SER A 200 3.84 10.32 0.18
N LEU A 201 4.27 10.49 -1.07
CA LEU A 201 5.43 9.77 -1.61
C LEU A 201 6.74 10.11 -0.89
N ARG A 202 6.77 11.24 -0.17
CA ARG A 202 7.93 11.61 0.68
C ARG A 202 7.93 10.90 2.01
N GLY A 203 6.82 10.23 2.37
CA GLY A 203 6.64 9.52 3.64
C GLY A 203 6.03 10.38 4.75
N GLY A 204 5.74 9.71 5.86
CA GLY A 204 5.31 10.34 7.12
C GLY A 204 3.87 10.84 7.19
N GLU A 205 3.10 10.75 6.12
CA GLU A 205 1.71 11.21 6.06
C GLU A 205 0.85 10.25 5.24
N GLY A 206 -0.38 10.02 5.68
CA GLY A 206 -1.35 9.20 4.96
C GLY A 206 -2.50 8.73 5.84
N SER A 207 -3.54 8.20 5.19
CA SER A 207 -4.74 7.68 5.83
C SER A 207 -5.17 6.36 5.21
N ILE A 208 -5.41 5.34 6.04
CA ILE A 208 -5.92 4.03 5.58
C ILE A 208 -7.29 4.18 4.93
N ILE A 209 -8.17 5.02 5.47
CA ILE A 209 -9.48 5.29 4.85
C ILE A 209 -9.28 5.88 3.46
N GLY A 210 -8.32 6.81 3.31
CA GLY A 210 -7.96 7.38 2.03
C GLY A 210 -7.53 6.32 1.02
N VAL A 211 -6.65 5.38 1.40
CA VAL A 211 -6.22 4.28 0.50
C VAL A 211 -7.38 3.41 0.05
N VAL A 212 -8.28 3.05 0.95
CA VAL A 212 -9.47 2.26 0.61
C VAL A 212 -10.34 3.00 -0.42
N LEU A 213 -10.60 4.29 -0.19
CA LEU A 213 -11.34 5.13 -1.14
C LEU A 213 -10.60 5.29 -2.47
N GLY A 214 -9.27 5.46 -2.44
CA GLY A 214 -8.43 5.52 -3.64
C GLY A 214 -8.47 4.22 -4.45
N ALA A 215 -8.42 3.07 -3.78
CA ALA A 215 -8.53 1.77 -4.43
C ALA A 215 -9.91 1.56 -5.08
N VAL A 216 -10.99 1.93 -4.39
CA VAL A 216 -12.35 1.88 -4.94
C VAL A 216 -12.46 2.81 -6.16
N LEU A 217 -11.95 4.04 -6.06
CA LEU A 217 -11.96 5.00 -7.16
C LEU A 217 -11.24 4.45 -8.41
N LEU A 218 -10.06 3.85 -8.24
CA LEU A 218 -9.32 3.25 -9.36
C LEU A 218 -10.07 2.08 -9.97
N GLN A 219 -10.72 1.26 -9.16
CA GLN A 219 -11.51 0.13 -9.64
C GLN A 219 -12.75 0.59 -10.42
N GLU A 220 -13.45 1.63 -9.93
CA GLU A 220 -14.58 2.23 -10.63
C GLU A 220 -14.16 2.90 -11.94
N LEU A 221 -13.00 3.56 -11.97
CA LEU A 221 -12.43 4.11 -13.20
C LEU A 221 -12.13 3.02 -14.22
N GLN A 222 -11.55 1.90 -13.80
CA GLN A 222 -11.28 0.77 -14.69
C GLN A 222 -12.59 0.17 -15.25
N ASN A 223 -13.61 0.06 -14.40
CA ASN A 223 -14.94 -0.38 -14.80
C ASN A 223 -15.58 0.59 -15.81
N LEU A 224 -15.49 1.90 -15.55
CA LEU A 224 -15.99 2.93 -16.45
C LEU A 224 -15.30 2.88 -17.83
N VAL A 225 -13.98 2.72 -17.88
CA VAL A 225 -13.23 2.60 -19.13
C VAL A 225 -13.71 1.39 -19.94
N ASN A 226 -13.97 0.26 -19.28
CA ASN A 226 -14.51 -0.93 -19.93
C ASN A 226 -15.95 -0.71 -20.44
N LEU A 227 -16.82 -0.04 -19.67
CA LEU A 227 -18.20 0.28 -20.05
C LEU A 227 -18.28 1.26 -21.22
N LEU A 228 -17.32 2.17 -21.33
CA LEU A 228 -17.22 3.12 -22.48
C LEU A 228 -16.72 2.44 -23.76
N GLY A 229 -16.43 1.14 -23.73
CA GLY A 229 -15.94 0.39 -24.89
C GLY A 229 -14.53 0.78 -25.34
N ILE A 230 -13.74 1.41 -24.44
CA ILE A 230 -12.35 1.76 -24.73
C ILE A 230 -11.55 0.45 -24.87
N PRO A 231 -10.79 0.26 -25.95
CA PRO A 231 -10.00 -0.94 -26.16
C PRO A 231 -9.07 -1.22 -24.96
N SER A 232 -8.97 -2.49 -24.55
CA SER A 232 -8.14 -2.90 -23.40
C SER A 232 -6.66 -2.52 -23.57
N SER A 233 -6.19 -2.37 -24.81
CA SER A 233 -4.85 -1.87 -25.14
C SER A 233 -4.61 -0.43 -24.68
N LEU A 234 -5.64 0.40 -24.58
CA LEU A 234 -5.57 1.79 -24.12
C LEU A 234 -5.84 1.94 -22.63
N ASN A 235 -6.27 0.88 -21.95
CA ASN A 235 -6.64 0.93 -20.53
C ASN A 235 -5.51 1.49 -19.66
N PHE A 236 -4.27 1.03 -19.89
CA PHE A 236 -3.11 1.54 -19.15
C PHE A 236 -2.83 3.02 -19.43
N ALA A 237 -3.01 3.48 -20.66
CA ALA A 237 -2.81 4.90 -21.00
C ALA A 237 -3.85 5.79 -20.31
N VAL A 238 -5.13 5.37 -20.33
CA VAL A 238 -6.22 6.09 -19.66
C VAL A 238 -6.00 6.13 -18.15
N MET A 239 -5.66 4.98 -17.55
CA MET A 239 -5.37 4.91 -16.11
C MET A 239 -4.18 5.79 -15.73
N GLY A 240 -3.08 5.76 -16.51
CA GLY A 240 -1.93 6.63 -16.28
C GLY A 240 -2.29 8.11 -16.38
N ALA A 241 -3.10 8.51 -17.37
CA ALA A 241 -3.55 9.88 -17.50
C ALA A 241 -4.43 10.34 -16.32
N VAL A 242 -5.35 9.50 -15.86
CA VAL A 242 -6.21 9.80 -14.70
C VAL A 242 -5.39 9.92 -13.42
N ILE A 243 -4.44 9.01 -13.18
CA ILE A 243 -3.54 9.08 -12.03
C ILE A 243 -2.74 10.38 -12.06
N LEU A 244 -2.16 10.73 -13.22
CA LEU A 244 -1.41 11.98 -13.38
C LEU A 244 -2.29 13.21 -13.12
N ALA A 245 -3.49 13.25 -13.69
CA ALA A 245 -4.44 14.33 -13.45
C ALA A 245 -4.83 14.46 -11.97
N GLY A 246 -5.08 13.33 -11.29
CA GLY A 246 -5.38 13.30 -9.86
C GLY A 246 -4.22 13.83 -9.01
N VAL A 247 -2.99 13.39 -9.28
CA VAL A 247 -1.80 13.87 -8.56
C VAL A 247 -1.55 15.36 -8.81
N LEU A 248 -1.71 15.84 -10.04
CA LEU A 248 -1.57 17.26 -10.36
C LEU A 248 -2.65 18.11 -9.67
N ALA A 249 -3.90 17.62 -9.65
CA ALA A 249 -4.98 18.30 -8.95
C ALA A 249 -4.70 18.40 -7.45
N ASP A 250 -4.27 17.31 -6.81
CA ASP A 250 -3.91 17.30 -5.39
C ASP A 250 -2.74 18.26 -5.09
N GLN A 251 -1.68 18.24 -5.90
CA GLN A 251 -0.55 19.16 -5.73
C GLN A 251 -0.98 20.63 -5.85
N GLN A 252 -1.82 20.97 -6.83
CA GLN A 252 -2.31 22.33 -7.01
C GLN A 252 -3.19 22.76 -5.81
N PHE A 253 -4.06 21.87 -5.36
CA PHE A 253 -4.92 22.13 -4.23
C PHE A 253 -4.13 22.33 -2.93
N ASN A 254 -3.12 21.51 -2.69
CA ASN A 254 -2.24 21.64 -1.53
C ASN A 254 -1.41 22.93 -1.58
N ARG A 255 -0.91 23.33 -2.77
CA ARG A 255 -0.23 24.62 -2.97
C ARG A 255 -1.17 25.80 -2.70
N TYR A 256 -2.41 25.71 -3.19
CA TYR A 256 -3.43 26.74 -2.95
C TYR A 256 -3.76 26.88 -1.46
N ARG A 257 -3.97 25.75 -0.77
CA ARG A 257 -4.20 25.73 0.69
C ARG A 257 -3.02 26.31 1.49
N ALA A 258 -1.79 25.96 1.12
CA ALA A 258 -0.59 26.48 1.76
C ALA A 258 -0.48 28.00 1.59
N LYS A 259 -0.69 28.53 0.37
CA LYS A 259 -0.73 29.97 0.12
C LYS A 259 -1.81 30.69 0.92
N ARG A 260 -3.01 30.12 1.01
CA ARG A 260 -4.13 30.69 1.76
C ARG A 260 -3.83 30.70 3.28
N ARG A 261 -3.23 29.63 3.82
CA ARG A 261 -2.81 29.57 5.23
C ARG A 261 -1.71 30.62 5.54
N ALA A 262 -0.73 30.77 4.67
CA ALA A 262 0.31 31.79 4.82
C ALA A 262 -0.27 33.21 4.76
N ALA A 263 -1.21 33.50 3.85
CA ALA A 263 -1.87 34.79 3.76
C ALA A 263 -2.68 35.13 5.03
N ILE A 264 -3.42 34.13 5.57
CA ILE A 264 -4.15 34.28 6.81
C ILE A 264 -3.20 34.55 8.00
N ALA A 265 -2.09 33.81 8.10
CA ALA A 265 -1.09 33.99 9.16
C ALA A 265 -0.46 35.37 9.09
N LEU A 266 -0.10 35.87 7.91
CA LEU A 266 0.42 37.22 7.70
C LEU A 266 -0.62 38.30 8.05
N GLY A 267 -1.88 38.10 7.71
CA GLY A 267 -2.97 39.00 8.07
C GLY A 267 -3.20 39.09 9.61
N VAL A 268 -3.04 37.94 10.31
CA VAL A 268 -3.13 37.90 11.77
C VAL A 268 -1.92 38.60 12.43
N LEU A 269 -0.73 38.42 11.88
CA LEU A 269 0.50 39.07 12.35
C LEU A 269 0.43 40.60 12.14
N ASN A 270 -0.04 41.08 11.00
CA ASN A 270 -0.25 42.51 10.74
C ASN A 270 -1.30 43.13 11.68
N ARG A 271 -2.39 42.39 11.98
CA ARG A 271 -3.38 42.90 12.97
C ARG A 271 -2.83 42.98 14.41
N LYS A 272 -1.94 42.07 14.80
CA LYS A 272 -1.26 42.12 16.12
C LYS A 272 -0.18 43.20 16.18
N GLY A 273 0.48 43.52 15.04
CA GLY A 273 1.46 44.59 14.99
C GLY A 273 0.86 46.00 14.94
N SER A 274 -0.43 46.15 14.61
CA SER A 274 -1.17 47.41 14.58
C SER A 274 -1.93 47.71 15.88
N ALA A 275 -1.77 46.89 16.93
CA ALA A 275 -2.27 47.24 18.24
C ALA A 275 -1.46 48.45 18.78
N PRO A 276 -2.11 49.54 19.23
CA PRO A 276 -1.39 50.73 19.71
C PRO A 276 -0.48 50.32 20.86
N ARG A 277 0.83 50.64 20.72
CA ARG A 277 1.76 50.58 21.86
C ARG A 277 1.12 51.41 22.96
N GLN A 278 0.78 50.78 24.07
CA GLN A 278 0.40 51.50 25.28
C GLN A 278 1.53 52.48 25.57
N ALA A 279 1.17 53.78 25.65
CA ALA A 279 2.08 54.83 25.99
C ALA A 279 2.77 54.48 27.35
N PRO A 280 4.07 54.78 27.48
CA PRO A 280 4.73 54.56 28.76
C PRO A 280 3.97 55.34 29.82
N VAL A 281 3.58 54.66 30.89
CA VAL A 281 3.04 55.30 32.11
C VAL A 281 4.10 56.23 32.62
N ALA A 282 3.81 57.52 32.55
CA ALA A 282 4.66 58.55 33.16
C ALA A 282 4.67 58.28 34.69
N ILE A 283 5.84 57.89 35.17
CA ILE A 283 6.16 57.89 36.63
C ILE A 283 6.56 59.31 36.91
N ASP A 284 5.56 60.13 37.20
CA ASP A 284 5.79 61.44 37.88
C ASP A 284 5.24 61.34 39.25
N GLU A 285 6.11 61.81 40.18
CA GLU A 285 5.85 62.28 41.53
C GLU A 285 5.53 61.28 42.64
N ILE A 286 6.58 60.88 43.38
CA ILE A 286 6.52 60.92 44.82
C ILE A 286 7.85 61.57 45.34
N ARG A 287 7.73 62.83 45.79
CA ARG A 287 8.63 63.39 46.74
C ARG A 287 8.42 62.76 48.13
#